data_1fffef3c06b468b61f5c13f180e05601
#
_entry.id   1fffef3c06b468b61f5c13f180e05601
#
_cell.length_a   1.000
_cell.length_b   1.000
_cell.length_c   1.000
_cell.angle_alpha   90.00
_cell.angle_beta   90.00
_cell.angle_gamma   90.00
#
_symmetry.space_group_name_H-M   'P 1'
#
loop_
_entity.id
_entity.type
_entity.pdbx_description
1 polymer ?
#
loop_
_entity_poly.entity_id
_entity_poly.type
_entity_poly.pdbx_seq_one_letter_code
_entity_poly.pdbx_strand_id
1 'polypeptide(L)'
;MPILKGFSFKNKTETSADLYFYGDIVSDWWGAWQDEDQYPDAIKNFLSEQEGKNLNVYVNSGGGSVFAGIAIYNMIKRHAAKANVKVYVDGLAGSIASILAFAGSEPPEIPSNAFLMIHNPWSYCEGNAADMRKMADDLDQIRTGILNIYAEHLKEGVTIDQIEALMDAESWLNGAKAAEYFEVKTTEAKEYAAAVGDYMKKAHCKFPEKLKVAKSGPDPEQQAAEEAAARKRQEIRDLAVKAIMEGE
;
A
#
# COMPACT_ATOMS: atom_id res chain seq x y z
N MET A 1 21.91 11.84 14.73
CA MET A 1 20.61 11.31 14.31
C MET A 1 20.84 10.51 13.04
N PRO A 2 20.50 9.22 12.99
CA PRO A 2 20.60 8.47 11.73
C PRO A 2 19.59 9.07 10.74
N ILE A 3 20.07 9.46 9.56
CA ILE A 3 19.26 9.86 8.43
C ILE A 3 18.45 8.61 8.07
N LEU A 4 17.13 8.65 8.27
CA LEU A 4 16.18 7.65 7.75
C LEU A 4 16.30 7.67 6.22
N LYS A 5 17.12 6.76 5.68
CA LYS A 5 17.16 6.44 4.25
C LYS A 5 15.95 5.55 3.99
N GLY A 6 15.05 5.96 3.13
CA GLY A 6 13.91 5.15 2.72
C GLY A 6 12.63 5.92 2.39
N PHE A 7 12.63 7.22 2.61
CA PHE A 7 11.53 8.06 2.18
C PHE A 7 11.95 8.85 0.93
N SER A 8 11.42 8.47 -0.20
CA SER A 8 11.59 9.27 -1.41
C SER A 8 10.67 10.50 -1.35
N PHE A 9 11.01 11.44 -0.45
CA PHE A 9 10.35 12.75 -0.39
C PHE A 9 11.00 13.66 -1.44
N LYS A 10 10.34 13.80 -2.57
CA LYS A 10 10.76 14.71 -3.64
C LYS A 10 9.88 15.95 -3.61
N ASN A 11 10.45 17.09 -3.99
CA ASN A 11 9.74 18.35 -4.24
C ASN A 11 8.98 18.98 -3.05
N LYS A 12 9.61 19.06 -1.87
CA LYS A 12 9.05 19.90 -0.78
C LYS A 12 9.16 21.38 -1.19
N THR A 13 8.01 22.01 -1.41
CA THR A 13 7.89 23.45 -1.56
C THR A 13 7.35 24.09 -0.26
N GLU A 14 7.18 25.40 -0.24
CA GLU A 14 6.51 26.07 0.87
C GLU A 14 5.03 25.69 0.98
N THR A 15 4.38 25.35 -0.14
CA THR A 15 2.93 25.12 -0.25
C THR A 15 2.52 23.68 -0.56
N SER A 16 3.45 22.81 -0.97
CA SER A 16 3.15 21.43 -1.37
C SER A 16 4.27 20.45 -1.04
N ALA A 17 3.92 19.17 -0.93
CA ALA A 17 4.85 18.07 -0.78
C ALA A 17 4.34 16.82 -1.53
N ASP A 18 5.29 15.92 -1.91
CA ASP A 18 4.99 14.66 -2.55
C ASP A 18 5.22 13.51 -1.56
N LEU A 19 4.30 12.52 -1.55
CA LEU A 19 4.35 11.32 -0.73
C LEU A 19 4.22 10.09 -1.63
N TYR A 20 5.20 9.18 -1.57
CA TYR A 20 5.27 8.00 -2.41
C TYR A 20 5.04 6.71 -1.61
N PHE A 21 4.11 5.88 -2.07
CA PHE A 21 3.87 4.51 -1.59
C PHE A 21 4.32 3.54 -2.67
N TYR A 22 5.63 3.22 -2.70
CA TYR A 22 6.26 2.40 -3.75
C TYR A 22 6.81 1.06 -3.23
N GLY A 23 6.46 0.67 -2.01
CA GLY A 23 6.84 -0.58 -1.39
C GLY A 23 5.67 -1.25 -0.69
N ASP A 24 5.96 -2.25 0.14
CA ASP A 24 4.97 -2.92 0.95
C ASP A 24 4.51 -2.03 2.12
N ILE A 25 3.26 -2.19 2.53
CA ILE A 25 2.70 -1.54 3.71
C ILE A 25 2.92 -2.48 4.90
N VAL A 26 3.74 -2.05 5.87
CA VAL A 26 4.11 -2.86 7.02
C VAL A 26 3.63 -2.24 8.33
N SER A 27 3.56 -3.04 9.40
CA SER A 27 3.00 -2.59 10.68
C SER A 27 3.90 -1.57 11.39
N ASP A 28 5.22 -1.76 11.26
CA ASP A 28 6.24 -0.97 11.93
C ASP A 28 7.58 -1.06 11.18
N TRP A 29 8.60 -0.34 11.68
CA TRP A 29 9.92 -0.31 11.06
C TRP A 29 10.66 -1.66 11.05
N TRP A 30 10.34 -2.61 11.95
CA TRP A 30 10.90 -3.95 11.94
C TRP A 30 10.40 -4.80 10.79
N GLY A 31 9.18 -4.50 10.31
CA GLY A 31 8.60 -5.10 9.11
C GLY A 31 9.11 -4.48 7.81
N ALA A 32 9.76 -3.32 7.86
CA ALA A 32 10.31 -2.63 6.70
C ALA A 32 11.66 -3.26 6.30
N TRP A 33 11.64 -4.09 5.27
CA TRP A 33 12.81 -4.79 4.73
C TRP A 33 13.47 -4.05 3.58
N GLN A 34 12.69 -3.22 2.87
CA GLN A 34 13.12 -2.38 1.77
C GLN A 34 13.00 -0.91 2.17
N ASP A 35 13.79 -0.06 1.56
CA ASP A 35 13.77 1.38 1.86
C ASP A 35 12.44 2.03 1.42
N GLU A 36 11.70 1.40 0.51
CA GLU A 36 10.41 1.83 -0.02
C GLU A 36 9.22 1.39 0.85
N ASP A 37 9.40 0.46 1.80
CA ASP A 37 8.32 -0.04 2.66
C ASP A 37 7.79 1.06 3.57
N GLN A 38 6.47 1.16 3.70
CA GLN A 38 5.78 2.23 4.41
C GLN A 38 5.09 1.71 5.68
N TYR A 39 5.21 2.47 6.76
CA TYR A 39 4.58 2.15 8.04
C TYR A 39 3.96 3.39 8.70
N PRO A 40 2.92 3.23 9.56
CA PRO A 40 2.12 4.34 10.06
C PRO A 40 2.90 5.46 10.76
N ASP A 41 3.90 5.14 11.60
CA ASP A 41 4.67 6.17 12.33
C ASP A 41 5.48 7.07 11.40
N ALA A 42 6.02 6.50 10.32
CA ALA A 42 6.74 7.26 9.32
C ALA A 42 5.82 8.25 8.60
N ILE A 43 4.63 7.78 8.18
CA ILE A 43 3.61 8.63 7.54
C ILE A 43 3.11 9.70 8.50
N LYS A 44 2.84 9.36 9.77
CA LYS A 44 2.46 10.32 10.80
C LYS A 44 3.48 11.45 10.96
N ASN A 45 4.77 11.10 11.06
CA ASN A 45 5.84 12.09 11.22
C ASN A 45 5.92 12.99 9.99
N PHE A 46 5.88 12.41 8.78
CA PHE A 46 5.85 13.18 7.54
C PHE A 46 4.67 14.15 7.49
N LEU A 47 3.45 13.67 7.72
CA LEU A 47 2.25 14.51 7.66
C LEU A 47 2.29 15.65 8.70
N SER A 48 2.88 15.41 9.87
CA SER A 48 3.08 16.44 10.90
C SER A 48 4.02 17.53 10.42
N GLU A 49 5.09 17.19 9.70
CA GLU A 49 6.01 18.17 9.09
C GLU A 49 5.39 18.95 7.93
N GLN A 50 4.35 18.41 7.29
CA GLN A 50 3.67 19.01 6.13
C GLN A 50 2.29 19.58 6.49
N GLU A 51 2.02 19.86 7.75
CA GLU A 51 0.70 20.38 8.18
C GLU A 51 0.32 21.64 7.39
N GLY A 52 -0.91 21.65 6.84
CA GLY A 52 -1.45 22.73 6.02
C GLY A 52 -0.94 22.83 4.58
N LYS A 53 0.00 21.97 4.16
CA LYS A 53 0.46 21.92 2.77
C LYS A 53 -0.37 20.97 1.93
N ASN A 54 -0.53 21.30 0.66
CA ASN A 54 -1.12 20.39 -0.31
C ASN A 54 -0.22 19.16 -0.50
N LEU A 55 -0.82 17.99 -0.73
CA LEU A 55 -0.08 16.75 -1.00
C LEU A 55 -0.41 16.19 -2.36
N ASN A 56 0.63 15.68 -3.04
CA ASN A 56 0.48 14.72 -4.11
C ASN A 56 0.90 13.34 -3.57
N VAL A 57 -0.01 12.39 -3.59
CA VAL A 57 0.22 11.02 -3.12
C VAL A 57 0.33 10.11 -4.33
N TYR A 58 1.44 9.43 -4.46
CA TYR A 58 1.73 8.50 -5.57
C TYR A 58 1.71 7.07 -5.05
N VAL A 59 0.89 6.21 -5.65
CA VAL A 59 0.70 4.82 -5.22
C VAL A 59 1.21 3.86 -6.28
N ASN A 60 2.16 3.02 -5.88
CA ASN A 60 2.66 1.89 -6.66
C ASN A 60 3.05 0.76 -5.69
N SER A 61 2.07 0.14 -5.06
CA SER A 61 2.22 -0.80 -3.94
C SER A 61 1.33 -2.02 -4.12
N GLY A 62 1.85 -3.18 -3.76
CA GLY A 62 1.10 -4.44 -3.68
C GLY A 62 0.21 -4.57 -2.45
N GLY A 63 0.28 -3.64 -1.51
CA GLY A 63 -0.44 -3.70 -0.26
C GLY A 63 0.40 -4.16 0.92
N GLY A 64 -0.18 -4.92 1.84
CA GLY A 64 0.53 -5.40 3.04
C GLY A 64 -0.37 -5.55 4.26
N SER A 65 0.06 -5.01 5.40
CA SER A 65 -0.70 -5.03 6.66
C SER A 65 -1.99 -4.22 6.56
N VAL A 66 -3.13 -4.88 6.74
CA VAL A 66 -4.46 -4.25 6.63
C VAL A 66 -4.61 -3.11 7.62
N PHE A 67 -4.28 -3.32 8.89
CA PHE A 67 -4.45 -2.28 9.92
C PHE A 67 -3.50 -1.09 9.71
N ALA A 68 -2.28 -1.35 9.23
CA ALA A 68 -1.36 -0.28 8.85
C ALA A 68 -1.91 0.55 7.68
N GLY A 69 -2.44 -0.11 6.64
CA GLY A 69 -3.07 0.57 5.50
C GLY A 69 -4.28 1.41 5.88
N ILE A 70 -5.17 0.89 6.73
CA ILE A 70 -6.32 1.65 7.26
C ILE A 70 -5.85 2.83 8.11
N ALA A 71 -4.84 2.66 8.96
CA ALA A 71 -4.29 3.75 9.77
C ALA A 71 -3.72 4.87 8.87
N ILE A 72 -2.96 4.51 7.84
CA ILE A 72 -2.40 5.45 6.87
C ILE A 72 -3.51 6.17 6.09
N TYR A 73 -4.51 5.43 5.59
CA TYR A 73 -5.69 6.01 4.93
C TYR A 73 -6.32 7.08 5.78
N ASN A 74 -6.63 6.76 7.04
CA ASN A 74 -7.25 7.70 7.98
C ASN A 74 -6.36 8.92 8.29
N MET A 75 -5.03 8.77 8.31
CA MET A 75 -4.10 9.89 8.47
C MET A 75 -4.14 10.83 7.28
N ILE A 76 -4.14 10.29 6.06
CA ILE A 76 -4.23 11.09 4.82
C ILE A 76 -5.59 11.77 4.74
N LYS A 77 -6.70 11.10 5.05
CA LYS A 77 -8.05 11.71 5.10
C LYS A 77 -8.12 12.87 6.09
N ARG A 78 -7.50 12.76 7.27
CA ARG A 78 -7.43 13.88 8.22
C ARG A 78 -6.59 15.04 7.69
N HIS A 79 -5.54 14.79 6.92
CA HIS A 79 -4.78 15.84 6.25
C HIS A 79 -5.61 16.47 5.13
N ALA A 80 -6.33 15.67 4.34
CA ALA A 80 -7.23 16.11 3.27
C ALA A 80 -8.38 17.00 3.75
N ALA A 81 -8.77 16.91 5.03
CA ALA A 81 -9.74 17.81 5.64
C ALA A 81 -9.20 19.23 5.88
N LYS A 82 -7.87 19.44 5.80
CA LYS A 82 -7.21 20.71 6.10
C LYS A 82 -6.47 21.30 4.89
N ALA A 83 -6.13 20.49 3.90
CA ALA A 83 -5.36 20.88 2.72
C ALA A 83 -5.78 19.99 1.52
N ASN A 84 -5.45 20.43 0.30
CA ASN A 84 -5.78 19.63 -0.89
C ASN A 84 -4.83 18.43 -1.00
N VAL A 85 -5.41 17.22 -1.16
CA VAL A 85 -4.67 15.98 -1.38
C VAL A 85 -5.11 15.36 -2.71
N LYS A 86 -4.16 15.22 -3.64
CA LYS A 86 -4.37 14.52 -4.91
C LYS A 86 -3.70 13.15 -4.86
N VAL A 87 -4.37 12.13 -5.39
CA VAL A 87 -3.82 10.77 -5.43
C VAL A 87 -3.67 10.30 -6.87
N TYR A 88 -2.50 9.73 -7.16
CA TYR A 88 -2.12 9.17 -8.46
C TYR A 88 -1.75 7.70 -8.27
N VAL A 89 -2.33 6.81 -9.08
CA VAL A 89 -1.91 5.41 -9.15
C VAL A 89 -0.95 5.27 -10.31
N ASP A 90 0.35 5.13 -10.02
CA ASP A 90 1.37 5.10 -11.06
C ASP A 90 1.50 3.74 -11.76
N GLY A 91 1.25 2.65 -11.04
CA GLY A 91 1.30 1.32 -11.64
C GLY A 91 0.28 0.37 -11.00
N LEU A 92 0.36 0.20 -9.68
CA LEU A 92 -0.51 -0.69 -8.93
C LEU A 92 -0.92 -0.07 -7.59
N ALA A 93 -2.20 -0.10 -7.31
CA ALA A 93 -2.74 0.03 -5.96
C ALA A 93 -3.43 -1.30 -5.62
N GLY A 94 -2.65 -2.25 -5.05
CA GLY A 94 -3.08 -3.62 -4.81
C GLY A 94 -3.46 -3.88 -3.36
N SER A 95 -4.42 -4.79 -3.15
CA SER A 95 -4.83 -5.22 -1.81
C SER A 95 -5.16 -4.01 -0.92
N ILE A 96 -4.62 -3.94 0.29
CA ILE A 96 -4.89 -2.80 1.18
C ILE A 96 -4.37 -1.45 0.64
N ALA A 97 -3.38 -1.43 -0.27
CA ALA A 97 -2.97 -0.18 -0.91
C ALA A 97 -4.04 0.40 -1.84
N SER A 98 -5.03 -0.39 -2.27
CA SER A 98 -6.13 0.08 -3.12
C SER A 98 -7.00 1.13 -2.41
N ILE A 99 -7.16 1.04 -1.08
CA ILE A 99 -7.90 2.07 -0.33
C ILE A 99 -7.17 3.40 -0.31
N LEU A 100 -5.81 3.40 -0.38
CA LEU A 100 -5.03 4.63 -0.39
C LEU A 100 -5.33 5.48 -1.64
N ALA A 101 -5.72 4.85 -2.76
CA ALA A 101 -6.16 5.56 -3.95
C ALA A 101 -7.30 6.54 -3.62
N PHE A 102 -8.16 6.19 -2.67
CA PHE A 102 -9.35 6.95 -2.28
C PHE A 102 -9.13 7.90 -1.08
N ALA A 103 -7.88 8.05 -0.61
CA ALA A 103 -7.59 8.90 0.55
C ALA A 103 -7.55 10.40 0.23
N GLY A 104 -7.66 10.79 -1.05
CA GLY A 104 -7.57 12.17 -1.51
C GLY A 104 -8.80 13.04 -1.22
N SER A 105 -8.67 14.33 -1.55
CA SER A 105 -9.75 15.33 -1.51
C SER A 105 -10.66 15.27 -2.73
N GLU A 106 -10.23 14.59 -3.79
CA GLU A 106 -10.92 14.43 -5.07
C GLU A 106 -10.70 13.00 -5.61
N PRO A 107 -11.49 12.56 -6.61
CA PRO A 107 -11.32 11.25 -7.23
C PRO A 107 -9.87 11.02 -7.70
N PRO A 108 -9.29 9.82 -7.45
CA PRO A 108 -7.92 9.51 -7.83
C PRO A 108 -7.72 9.48 -9.34
N GLU A 109 -6.51 9.78 -9.77
CA GLU A 109 -6.09 9.64 -11.16
C GLU A 109 -5.48 8.25 -11.37
N ILE A 110 -6.11 7.44 -12.26
CA ILE A 110 -5.66 6.08 -12.58
C ILE A 110 -5.47 5.98 -14.10
N PRO A 111 -4.23 5.94 -14.59
CA PRO A 111 -3.95 5.73 -16.01
C PRO A 111 -4.54 4.42 -16.54
N SER A 112 -4.80 4.35 -17.84
CA SER A 112 -5.38 3.18 -18.50
C SER A 112 -4.51 1.91 -18.38
N ASN A 113 -3.22 2.05 -18.10
CA ASN A 113 -2.26 0.97 -17.87
C ASN A 113 -1.88 0.76 -16.39
N ALA A 114 -2.47 1.51 -15.46
CA ALA A 114 -2.35 1.27 -14.02
C ALA A 114 -3.55 0.47 -13.50
N PHE A 115 -3.39 -0.16 -12.34
CA PHE A 115 -4.37 -1.11 -11.80
C PHE A 115 -4.76 -0.81 -10.36
N LEU A 116 -6.05 -0.99 -10.05
CA LEU A 116 -6.51 -1.36 -8.73
C LEU A 116 -6.61 -2.89 -8.67
N MET A 117 -6.10 -3.52 -7.62
CA MET A 117 -6.35 -4.93 -7.34
C MET A 117 -7.04 -5.03 -5.98
N ILE A 118 -8.25 -5.59 -6.00
CA ILE A 118 -9.07 -5.75 -4.81
C ILE A 118 -9.38 -7.22 -4.57
N HIS A 119 -9.24 -7.65 -3.32
CA HIS A 119 -9.52 -9.00 -2.88
C HIS A 119 -9.88 -9.02 -1.39
N ASN A 120 -10.34 -10.17 -0.90
CA ASN A 120 -10.65 -10.36 0.50
C ASN A 120 -9.38 -10.34 1.37
N PRO A 121 -9.46 -9.84 2.62
CA PRO A 121 -8.38 -9.97 3.57
C PRO A 121 -8.12 -11.45 3.87
N TRP A 122 -6.87 -11.78 4.10
CA TRP A 122 -6.46 -13.14 4.40
C TRP A 122 -5.47 -13.17 5.58
N SER A 123 -5.41 -14.31 6.27
CA SER A 123 -4.47 -14.51 7.37
C SER A 123 -4.12 -15.99 7.51
N TYR A 124 -3.15 -16.28 8.36
CA TYR A 124 -2.84 -17.64 8.82
C TYR A 124 -3.38 -17.83 10.24
N CYS A 125 -3.94 -19.00 10.51
CA CYS A 125 -4.39 -19.40 11.84
C CYS A 125 -3.97 -20.83 12.12
N GLU A 126 -3.45 -21.05 13.33
CA GLU A 126 -3.18 -22.37 13.89
C GLU A 126 -4.00 -22.49 15.18
N GLY A 127 -4.66 -23.64 15.37
CA GLY A 127 -5.50 -23.87 16.56
C GLY A 127 -6.55 -24.95 16.31
N ASN A 128 -7.52 -25.02 17.20
CA ASN A 128 -8.64 -25.92 17.10
C ASN A 128 -9.78 -25.35 16.21
N ALA A 129 -10.86 -26.10 16.03
CA ALA A 129 -11.98 -25.70 15.17
C ALA A 129 -12.69 -24.40 15.62
N ALA A 130 -12.66 -24.07 16.91
CA ALA A 130 -13.23 -22.82 17.41
C ALA A 130 -12.33 -21.62 17.04
N ASP A 131 -11.00 -21.79 17.14
CA ASP A 131 -10.03 -20.78 16.76
C ASP A 131 -10.11 -20.46 15.27
N MET A 132 -10.27 -21.50 14.41
CA MET A 132 -10.45 -21.33 12.97
C MET A 132 -11.73 -20.55 12.63
N ARG A 133 -12.86 -20.87 13.29
CA ARG A 133 -14.11 -20.13 13.06
C ARG A 133 -14.00 -18.69 13.51
N LYS A 134 -13.40 -18.46 14.69
CA LYS A 134 -13.17 -17.11 15.18
C LYS A 134 -12.31 -16.29 14.19
N MET A 135 -11.25 -16.86 13.64
CA MET A 135 -10.43 -16.18 12.63
C MET A 135 -11.24 -15.85 11.37
N ALA A 136 -12.11 -16.74 10.93
CA ALA A 136 -13.00 -16.48 9.80
C ALA A 136 -13.94 -15.30 10.10
N ASP A 137 -14.58 -15.29 11.29
CA ASP A 137 -15.47 -14.20 11.72
C ASP A 137 -14.70 -12.87 11.82
N ASP A 138 -13.46 -12.87 12.32
CA ASP A 138 -12.60 -11.69 12.41
C ASP A 138 -12.25 -11.15 11.02
N LEU A 139 -11.95 -12.03 10.04
CA LEU A 139 -11.69 -11.64 8.65
C LEU A 139 -12.93 -11.03 7.98
N ASP A 140 -14.13 -11.54 8.26
CA ASP A 140 -15.37 -10.96 7.76
C ASP A 140 -15.62 -9.55 8.32
N GLN A 141 -15.30 -9.31 9.60
CA GLN A 141 -15.36 -7.97 10.19
C GLN A 141 -14.33 -7.02 9.55
N ILE A 142 -13.11 -7.49 9.30
CA ILE A 142 -12.07 -6.71 8.62
C ILE A 142 -12.52 -6.38 7.19
N ARG A 143 -13.08 -7.35 6.46
CA ARG A 143 -13.66 -7.16 5.13
C ARG A 143 -14.71 -6.05 5.13
N THR A 144 -15.62 -6.07 6.10
CA THR A 144 -16.65 -5.04 6.25
C THR A 144 -16.05 -3.65 6.42
N GLY A 145 -14.96 -3.50 7.20
CA GLY A 145 -14.25 -2.25 7.36
C GLY A 145 -13.66 -1.72 6.04
N ILE A 146 -13.12 -2.61 5.20
CA ILE A 146 -12.59 -2.25 3.87
C ILE A 146 -13.74 -1.86 2.92
N LEU A 147 -14.82 -2.62 2.92
CA LEU A 147 -16.01 -2.34 2.10
C LEU A 147 -16.63 -0.99 2.43
N ASN A 148 -16.65 -0.57 3.70
CA ASN A 148 -17.13 0.75 4.10
C ASN A 148 -16.32 1.87 3.44
N ILE A 149 -15.00 1.69 3.29
CA ILE A 149 -14.16 2.67 2.58
C ILE A 149 -14.53 2.71 1.09
N TYR A 150 -14.69 1.56 0.44
CA TYR A 150 -15.08 1.54 -0.97
C TYR A 150 -16.46 2.13 -1.20
N ALA A 151 -17.41 1.90 -0.28
CA ALA A 151 -18.78 2.40 -0.38
C ALA A 151 -18.86 3.93 -0.49
N GLU A 152 -17.91 4.66 0.10
CA GLU A 152 -17.84 6.13 0.02
C GLU A 152 -17.43 6.64 -1.38
N HIS A 153 -16.94 5.75 -2.26
CA HIS A 153 -16.33 6.11 -3.53
C HIS A 153 -16.95 5.39 -4.73
N LEU A 154 -18.13 4.81 -4.55
CA LEU A 154 -18.84 4.12 -5.62
C LEU A 154 -19.35 5.11 -6.66
N LYS A 155 -19.27 4.71 -7.93
CA LYS A 155 -19.92 5.42 -9.02
C LYS A 155 -21.43 5.32 -8.86
N GLU A 156 -22.14 6.34 -9.31
CA GLU A 156 -23.60 6.34 -9.30
C GLU A 156 -24.19 5.08 -9.98
N GLY A 157 -25.12 4.40 -9.26
CA GLY A 157 -25.76 3.16 -9.70
C GLY A 157 -24.98 1.88 -9.42
N VAL A 158 -23.75 1.96 -8.89
CA VAL A 158 -22.99 0.79 -8.44
C VAL A 158 -23.39 0.44 -7.01
N THR A 159 -23.57 -0.86 -6.72
CA THR A 159 -23.92 -1.36 -5.38
C THR A 159 -22.70 -1.96 -4.69
N ILE A 160 -22.73 -2.01 -3.36
CA ILE A 160 -21.65 -2.64 -2.57
C ILE A 160 -21.52 -4.14 -2.89
N ASP A 161 -22.63 -4.84 -3.18
CA ASP A 161 -22.63 -6.25 -3.55
C ASP A 161 -21.79 -6.52 -4.81
N GLN A 162 -21.74 -5.56 -5.75
CA GLN A 162 -20.89 -5.66 -6.94
C GLN A 162 -19.40 -5.58 -6.56
N ILE A 163 -19.05 -4.77 -5.56
CA ILE A 163 -17.68 -4.68 -5.06
C ILE A 163 -17.31 -5.93 -4.27
N GLU A 164 -18.24 -6.47 -3.48
CA GLU A 164 -18.05 -7.75 -2.79
C GLU A 164 -17.74 -8.87 -3.79
N ALA A 165 -18.52 -8.97 -4.86
CA ALA A 165 -18.28 -9.96 -5.91
C ALA A 165 -16.91 -9.78 -6.61
N LEU A 166 -16.44 -8.54 -6.78
CA LEU A 166 -15.12 -8.26 -7.32
C LEU A 166 -14.00 -8.66 -6.33
N MET A 167 -14.20 -8.44 -5.02
CA MET A 167 -13.26 -8.88 -4.00
C MET A 167 -13.20 -10.41 -3.91
N ASP A 168 -14.35 -11.08 -3.96
CA ASP A 168 -14.44 -12.56 -3.96
C ASP A 168 -13.73 -13.18 -5.18
N ALA A 169 -13.76 -12.47 -6.31
CA ALA A 169 -13.11 -12.90 -7.55
C ALA A 169 -11.62 -12.52 -7.64
N GLU A 170 -11.07 -11.80 -6.66
CA GLU A 170 -9.71 -11.23 -6.72
C GLU A 170 -9.51 -10.43 -8.02
N SER A 171 -10.13 -9.27 -8.10
CA SER A 171 -10.25 -8.53 -9.36
C SER A 171 -9.11 -7.53 -9.59
N TRP A 172 -8.62 -7.53 -10.82
CA TRP A 172 -7.63 -6.60 -11.33
C TRP A 172 -8.31 -5.60 -12.29
N LEU A 173 -8.47 -4.37 -11.84
CA LEU A 173 -9.20 -3.32 -12.55
C LEU A 173 -8.20 -2.30 -13.08
N ASN A 174 -8.00 -2.22 -14.40
CA ASN A 174 -7.25 -1.10 -14.97
C ASN A 174 -8.05 0.20 -14.85
N GLY A 175 -7.44 1.36 -15.12
CA GLY A 175 -8.11 2.65 -14.93
C GLY A 175 -9.49 2.75 -15.61
N ALA A 176 -9.65 2.21 -16.83
CA ALA A 176 -10.93 2.20 -17.53
C ALA A 176 -11.95 1.29 -16.82
N LYS A 177 -11.53 0.11 -16.36
CA LYS A 177 -12.40 -0.84 -15.65
C LYS A 177 -12.73 -0.33 -14.24
N ALA A 178 -11.78 0.30 -13.54
CA ALA A 178 -12.03 0.93 -12.24
C ALA A 178 -13.11 2.03 -12.35
N ALA A 179 -13.12 2.81 -13.44
CA ALA A 179 -14.11 3.85 -13.70
C ALA A 179 -15.53 3.33 -13.98
N GLU A 180 -15.72 2.01 -14.14
CA GLU A 180 -17.07 1.43 -14.20
C GLU A 180 -17.69 1.29 -12.80
N TYR A 181 -16.87 1.15 -11.76
CA TYR A 181 -17.30 0.87 -10.39
C TYR A 181 -17.06 2.01 -9.40
N PHE A 182 -16.02 2.80 -9.62
CA PHE A 182 -15.59 3.84 -8.68
C PHE A 182 -15.53 5.21 -9.34
N GLU A 183 -15.68 6.24 -8.53
CA GLU A 183 -15.41 7.62 -8.89
C GLU A 183 -13.89 7.81 -9.08
N VAL A 184 -13.39 7.66 -10.30
CA VAL A 184 -11.97 7.81 -10.64
C VAL A 184 -11.80 8.65 -11.92
N LYS A 185 -10.65 9.31 -12.06
CA LYS A 185 -10.23 10.02 -13.27
C LYS A 185 -9.31 9.10 -14.07
N THR A 186 -9.75 8.65 -15.24
CA THR A 186 -8.91 7.85 -16.14
C THR A 186 -8.09 8.77 -17.04
N THR A 187 -6.79 8.49 -17.15
CA THR A 187 -5.88 9.20 -18.05
C THR A 187 -5.25 8.25 -19.07
N GLU A 188 -4.56 8.82 -20.06
CA GLU A 188 -3.78 8.03 -21.02
C GLU A 188 -2.69 7.22 -20.31
N ALA A 189 -2.25 6.13 -20.98
CA ALA A 189 -1.20 5.27 -20.45
C ALA A 189 0.09 6.05 -20.20
N LYS A 190 0.67 5.84 -19.02
CA LYS A 190 1.97 6.39 -18.62
C LYS A 190 3.00 5.25 -18.61
N GLU A 191 4.26 5.56 -18.91
CA GLU A 191 5.34 4.58 -18.79
C GLU A 191 5.79 4.44 -17.33
N TYR A 192 5.16 3.52 -16.60
CA TYR A 192 5.58 3.12 -15.25
C TYR A 192 5.69 1.60 -15.16
N ALA A 193 6.69 1.11 -14.42
CA ALA A 193 6.78 -0.31 -14.09
C ALA A 193 5.97 -0.58 -12.81
N ALA A 194 5.04 -1.51 -12.86
CA ALA A 194 4.29 -1.92 -11.67
C ALA A 194 5.22 -2.62 -10.67
N ALA A 195 5.29 -2.12 -9.44
CA ALA A 195 6.04 -2.77 -8.36
C ALA A 195 5.17 -3.86 -7.71
N VAL A 196 5.55 -5.11 -7.92
CA VAL A 196 4.96 -6.26 -7.24
C VAL A 196 5.81 -6.58 -6.03
N GLY A 197 5.39 -6.12 -4.85
CA GLY A 197 6.08 -6.35 -3.59
C GLY A 197 6.10 -7.82 -3.15
N ASP A 198 6.91 -8.14 -2.16
CA ASP A 198 7.04 -9.49 -1.62
C ASP A 198 5.76 -9.96 -0.93
N TYR A 199 4.96 -9.03 -0.40
CA TYR A 199 3.68 -9.35 0.20
C TYR A 199 2.71 -10.02 -0.79
N MET A 200 2.55 -9.48 -1.99
CA MET A 200 1.68 -10.08 -3.01
C MET A 200 2.16 -11.45 -3.48
N LYS A 201 3.47 -11.68 -3.51
CA LYS A 201 4.04 -13.01 -3.81
C LYS A 201 3.65 -14.05 -2.74
N LYS A 202 3.65 -13.64 -1.45
CA LYS A 202 3.25 -14.47 -0.31
C LYS A 202 1.74 -14.69 -0.23
N ALA A 203 0.94 -13.74 -0.68
CA ALA A 203 -0.52 -13.79 -0.66
C ALA A 203 -1.13 -14.81 -1.64
N HIS A 204 -0.31 -15.54 -2.42
CA HIS A 204 -0.75 -16.48 -3.46
C HIS A 204 -1.71 -15.85 -4.50
N CYS A 205 -1.62 -14.54 -4.71
CA CYS A 205 -2.45 -13.82 -5.67
C CYS A 205 -2.24 -14.32 -7.09
N LYS A 206 -3.32 -14.46 -7.85
CA LYS A 206 -3.28 -14.86 -9.27
C LYS A 206 -2.91 -13.67 -10.13
N PHE A 207 -1.64 -13.52 -10.47
CA PHE A 207 -1.19 -12.46 -11.37
C PHE A 207 -1.65 -12.71 -12.80
N PRO A 208 -2.27 -11.71 -13.46
CA PRO A 208 -2.46 -11.77 -14.90
C PRO A 208 -1.12 -11.98 -15.60
N GLU A 209 -1.06 -12.91 -16.57
CA GLU A 209 0.20 -13.26 -17.26
C GLU A 209 0.92 -12.05 -17.88
N LYS A 210 0.15 -11.05 -18.30
CA LYS A 210 0.66 -9.79 -18.85
C LYS A 210 1.38 -8.89 -17.84
N LEU A 211 1.17 -9.10 -16.54
CA LEU A 211 1.87 -8.40 -15.45
C LEU A 211 3.13 -9.13 -14.96
N LYS A 212 3.43 -10.30 -15.49
CA LYS A 212 4.73 -10.95 -15.30
C LYS A 212 5.77 -10.13 -16.07
N VAL A 213 6.18 -9.01 -15.45
CA VAL A 213 7.19 -8.11 -16.01
C VAL A 213 8.44 -8.91 -16.32
N ALA A 214 8.95 -8.71 -17.54
CA ALA A 214 10.29 -9.14 -17.90
C ALA A 214 11.26 -8.65 -16.82
N LYS A 215 12.02 -9.57 -16.21
CA LYS A 215 13.08 -9.25 -15.28
C LYS A 215 14.07 -8.32 -15.99
N SER A 216 13.93 -7.01 -15.85
CA SER A 216 15.09 -6.17 -15.80
C SER A 216 15.75 -6.51 -14.47
N GLY A 217 16.76 -7.38 -14.50
CA GLY A 217 17.54 -7.64 -13.31
C GLY A 217 18.07 -6.31 -12.78
N PRO A 218 18.06 -6.11 -11.44
CA PRO A 218 18.72 -4.93 -10.90
C PRO A 218 20.17 -4.89 -11.40
N ASP A 219 20.64 -3.67 -11.63
CA ASP A 219 22.05 -3.41 -11.95
C ASP A 219 22.93 -4.18 -10.96
N PRO A 220 23.94 -4.94 -11.41
CA PRO A 220 24.83 -5.70 -10.52
C PRO A 220 25.43 -4.88 -9.37
N GLU A 221 25.66 -3.57 -9.56
CA GLU A 221 26.07 -2.66 -8.51
C GLU A 221 24.97 -2.39 -7.49
N GLN A 222 23.70 -2.27 -7.92
CA GLN A 222 22.55 -2.11 -7.03
C GLN A 222 22.29 -3.41 -6.23
N GLN A 223 22.39 -4.58 -6.87
CA GLN A 223 22.26 -5.86 -6.19
C GLN A 223 23.34 -6.04 -5.10
N ALA A 224 24.59 -5.73 -5.40
CA ALA A 224 25.67 -5.82 -4.41
C ALA A 224 25.48 -4.83 -3.24
N ALA A 225 24.97 -3.63 -3.51
CA ALA A 225 24.66 -2.65 -2.47
C ALA A 225 23.48 -3.08 -1.58
N GLU A 226 22.42 -3.66 -2.17
CA GLU A 226 21.27 -4.21 -1.44
C GLU A 226 21.66 -5.41 -0.57
N GLU A 227 22.48 -6.34 -1.10
CA GLU A 227 22.98 -7.49 -0.30
C GLU A 227 23.88 -7.03 0.86
N ALA A 228 24.72 -6.02 0.66
CA ALA A 228 25.55 -5.46 1.71
C ALA A 228 24.70 -4.76 2.79
N ALA A 229 23.67 -4.02 2.39
CA ALA A 229 22.72 -3.39 3.31
C ALA A 229 21.90 -4.43 4.09
N ALA A 230 21.45 -5.51 3.44
CA ALA A 230 20.72 -6.59 4.07
C ALA A 230 21.58 -7.34 5.13
N ARG A 231 22.86 -7.63 4.83
CA ARG A 231 23.80 -8.23 5.78
C ARG A 231 24.02 -7.34 7.00
N LYS A 232 24.19 -6.04 6.80
CA LYS A 232 24.38 -5.07 7.88
C LYS A 232 23.14 -4.93 8.77
N ARG A 233 21.93 -5.01 8.20
CA ARG A 233 20.67 -5.05 8.95
C ARG A 233 20.55 -6.32 9.79
N GLN A 234 20.95 -7.48 9.21
CA GLN A 234 20.95 -8.75 9.93
C GLN A 234 21.93 -8.72 11.11
N GLU A 235 23.15 -8.21 10.95
CA GLU A 235 24.12 -8.04 12.04
C GLU A 235 23.58 -7.15 13.18
N ILE A 236 22.92 -6.03 12.84
CA ILE A 236 22.31 -5.15 13.85
C ILE A 236 21.19 -5.87 14.60
N ARG A 237 20.39 -6.66 13.90
CA ARG A 237 19.32 -7.46 14.50
C ARG A 237 19.86 -8.53 15.43
N ASP A 238 20.86 -9.26 14.99
CA ASP A 238 21.51 -10.31 15.81
C ASP A 238 22.16 -9.71 17.07
N LEU A 239 22.77 -8.53 16.95
CA LEU A 239 23.31 -7.77 18.09
C LEU A 239 22.21 -7.31 19.05
N ALA A 240 21.06 -6.84 18.53
CA ALA A 240 19.93 -6.42 19.36
C ALA A 240 19.30 -7.61 20.11
N VAL A 241 19.11 -8.75 19.42
CA VAL A 241 18.61 -9.99 20.04
C VAL A 241 19.57 -10.46 21.13
N LYS A 242 20.88 -10.43 20.85
CA LYS A 242 21.91 -10.81 21.83
C LYS A 242 21.91 -9.90 23.05
N ALA A 243 21.78 -8.59 22.86
CA ALA A 243 21.71 -7.62 23.97
C ALA A 243 20.47 -7.81 24.85
N ILE A 244 19.33 -8.23 24.24
CA ILE A 244 18.10 -8.55 24.99
C ILE A 244 18.25 -9.86 25.78
N MET A 245 18.97 -10.85 25.24
CA MET A 245 19.18 -12.15 25.89
C MET A 245 20.27 -12.12 26.96
N GLU A 246 21.21 -11.20 26.89
CA GLU A 246 22.31 -11.04 27.88
C GLU A 246 21.99 -9.99 28.97
N GLY A 247 20.81 -9.33 28.89
CA GLY A 247 20.37 -8.29 29.83
C GLY A 247 19.45 -8.80 30.94
N GLU A 248 19.42 -10.13 31.24
CA GLU A 248 18.80 -10.73 32.44
C GLU A 248 19.80 -10.95 33.58
#